data_53476a3bb2150ff71fc8448d8aac0829
#
_entry.id   53476a3bb2150ff71fc8448d8aac0829
#
_cell.length_a   1.000
_cell.length_b   1.000
_cell.length_c   1.000
_cell.angle_alpha   90.00
_cell.angle_beta   90.00
_cell.angle_gamma   90.00
#
_symmetry.space_group_name_H-M   'P 1'
#
loop_
_entity.id
_entity.type
_entity.pdbx_description
1 polymer ?
#
loop_
_entity_poly.entity_id
_entity_poly.type
_entity_poly.pdbx_seq_one_letter_code
_entity_poly.pdbx_strand_id
1 'polypeptide(L)'
;AYRRQRQMCIRDRFYEPEKKKHDGLQFADMGVLAVEMETAALYANAALAKARALSILTVSDSMVTGEKTTAEERETSFADMIHVALEIV
;
A
#
# COMPACT_ATOMS: atom_id res chain seq x y z
N ALA A 1 0.42 -1.22 16.11
CA ALA A 1 1.80 -0.89 15.77
C ALA A 1 1.84 0.08 14.61
N TYR A 2 2.63 1.09 14.74
CA TYR A 2 2.77 2.14 13.73
C TYR A 2 3.71 1.66 12.62
N ARG A 3 3.16 1.39 11.43
CA ARG A 3 3.91 0.79 10.31
C ARG A 3 4.04 1.71 9.10
N ARG A 4 4.06 2.98 9.34
CA ARG A 4 4.03 4.05 8.34
C ARG A 4 5.13 3.98 7.28
N GLN A 5 6.29 3.43 7.58
CA GLN A 5 7.45 3.55 6.69
C GLN A 5 7.73 2.30 5.84
N ARG A 6 6.88 1.27 5.94
CA ARG A 6 7.11 0.00 5.26
C ARG A 6 6.18 -0.22 4.07
N GLN A 7 5.72 0.86 3.53
CA GLN A 7 4.89 0.87 2.32
C GLN A 7 5.74 1.33 1.14
N MET A 8 5.56 0.68 0.01
CA MET A 8 6.22 1.02 -1.24
C MET A 8 5.17 1.30 -2.31
N CYS A 9 5.33 2.40 -3.05
CA CYS A 9 4.49 2.69 -4.19
C CYS A 9 4.84 1.76 -5.36
N ILE A 10 3.86 1.06 -5.90
CA ILE A 10 4.06 0.15 -7.03
C ILE A 10 4.59 0.87 -8.29
N ARG A 11 4.39 2.18 -8.37
CA ARG A 11 4.96 3.01 -9.43
C ARG A 11 6.46 2.88 -9.52
N ASP A 12 7.15 2.87 -8.39
CA ASP A 12 8.61 2.74 -8.35
C ASP A 12 9.05 1.37 -8.86
N ARG A 13 8.23 0.34 -8.61
CA ARG A 13 8.46 -1.01 -9.09
C ARG A 13 8.21 -1.17 -10.59
N PHE A 14 7.28 -0.41 -11.15
CA PHE A 14 6.89 -0.51 -12.57
C PHE A 14 8.02 -0.13 -13.52
N TYR A 15 8.93 0.72 -13.08
CA TYR A 15 10.07 1.21 -13.86
C TYR A 15 11.37 0.46 -13.57
N GLU A 16 11.33 -0.60 -12.79
CA GLU A 16 12.50 -1.45 -12.56
C GLU A 16 12.82 -2.30 -13.78
N PRO A 17 14.13 -2.58 -14.04
CA PRO A 17 14.53 -3.51 -15.09
C PRO A 17 13.85 -4.87 -14.92
N GLU A 18 13.48 -5.51 -16.03
CA GLU A 18 12.69 -6.76 -16.02
C GLU A 18 13.29 -7.87 -15.16
N LYS A 19 14.60 -7.95 -15.06
CA LYS A 19 15.26 -8.94 -14.17
C LYS A 19 14.94 -8.77 -12.70
N LYS A 20 14.53 -7.57 -12.27
CA LYS A 20 14.14 -7.27 -10.89
C LYS A 20 12.63 -7.31 -10.68
N LYS A 21 11.83 -7.24 -11.74
CA LYS A 21 10.36 -7.25 -11.65
C LYS A 21 9.79 -8.54 -11.05
N HIS A 22 10.50 -9.65 -11.18
CA HIS A 22 10.04 -10.94 -10.68
C HIS A 22 10.36 -11.15 -9.20
N ASP A 23 11.15 -10.30 -8.58
CA ASP A 23 11.61 -10.51 -7.22
C ASP A 23 10.96 -9.52 -6.24
N GLY A 24 9.63 -9.57 -6.16
CA GLY A 24 8.88 -8.84 -5.13
C GLY A 24 9.27 -9.24 -3.71
N LEU A 25 9.88 -10.41 -3.55
CA LEU A 25 10.40 -10.91 -2.28
C LEU A 25 11.58 -10.09 -1.77
N GLN A 26 12.37 -9.52 -2.65
CA GLN A 26 13.48 -8.64 -2.28
C GLN A 26 13.01 -7.46 -1.41
N PHE A 27 11.87 -6.87 -1.71
CA PHE A 27 11.31 -5.78 -0.91
C PHE A 27 10.75 -6.26 0.43
N ALA A 28 10.19 -7.47 0.47
CA ALA A 28 9.78 -8.10 1.72
C ALA A 28 10.97 -8.32 2.66
N ASP A 29 12.10 -8.78 2.14
CA ASP A 29 13.34 -8.93 2.88
C ASP A 29 13.87 -7.61 3.44
N MET A 30 13.65 -6.51 2.75
CA MET A 30 13.97 -5.16 3.22
C MET A 30 12.97 -4.62 4.25
N GLY A 31 11.94 -5.39 4.59
CA GLY A 31 10.92 -5.02 5.56
C GLY A 31 9.80 -4.16 4.99
N VAL A 32 9.64 -4.09 3.67
CA VAL A 32 8.50 -3.45 3.02
C VAL A 32 7.26 -4.30 3.26
N LEU A 33 6.19 -3.70 3.76
CA LEU A 33 4.97 -4.41 4.15
C LEU A 33 3.89 -4.43 3.08
N ALA A 34 3.85 -3.42 2.22
CA ALA A 34 2.81 -3.29 1.22
C ALA A 34 3.28 -2.46 0.03
N VAL A 35 2.61 -2.64 -1.09
CA VAL A 35 2.79 -1.82 -2.30
C VAL A 35 1.44 -1.31 -2.77
N GLU A 36 1.43 -0.11 -3.33
CA GLU A 36 0.24 0.53 -3.89
C GLU A 36 0.69 1.57 -4.92
N MET A 37 -0.22 2.29 -5.54
CA MET A 37 0.11 3.14 -6.70
C MET A 37 -0.11 4.63 -6.47
N GLU A 38 -0.80 5.04 -5.43
CA GLU A 38 -1.34 6.40 -5.30
C GLU A 38 -0.68 7.25 -4.21
N THR A 39 -0.16 6.64 -3.17
CA THR A 39 0.30 7.35 -1.96
C THR A 39 1.46 8.30 -2.23
N ALA A 40 2.37 7.95 -3.12
CA ALA A 40 3.50 8.83 -3.44
C ALA A 40 3.01 10.17 -4.03
N ALA A 41 2.07 10.13 -4.95
CA ALA A 41 1.48 11.33 -5.55
C ALA A 41 0.64 12.11 -4.52
N LEU A 42 -0.13 11.42 -3.70
CA LEU A 42 -0.93 12.04 -2.65
C LEU A 42 -0.04 12.82 -1.68
N TYR A 43 1.03 12.22 -1.20
CA TYR A 43 1.92 12.87 -0.24
C TYR A 43 2.73 14.02 -0.85
N ALA A 44 3.14 13.88 -2.11
CA ALA A 44 3.83 14.95 -2.82
C ALA A 44 2.91 16.17 -3.00
N ASN A 45 1.68 15.95 -3.43
CA ASN A 45 0.70 17.03 -3.60
C ASN A 45 0.32 17.67 -2.27
N ALA A 46 0.16 16.89 -1.22
CA ALA A 46 -0.11 17.42 0.12
C ALA A 46 1.05 18.30 0.61
N ALA A 47 2.28 17.86 0.40
CA ALA A 47 3.45 18.65 0.76
C ALA A 47 3.53 19.99 0.02
N LEU A 48 3.25 19.98 -1.28
CA LEU A 48 3.18 21.21 -2.09
C LEU A 48 2.09 22.16 -1.59
N ALA A 49 0.95 21.62 -1.20
CA ALA A 49 -0.17 22.40 -0.66
C ALA A 49 -0.01 22.76 0.83
N LYS A 50 1.09 22.36 1.46
CA LYS A 50 1.32 22.50 2.91
C LYS A 50 0.19 21.90 3.75
N ALA A 51 -0.41 20.82 3.26
CA ALA A 51 -1.47 20.07 3.91
C ALA A 51 -0.97 18.74 4.45
N ARG A 52 -1.76 18.13 5.33
CA ARG A 52 -1.48 16.78 5.83
C ARG A 52 -2.28 15.76 5.04
N ALA A 53 -1.69 14.60 4.80
CA ALA A 53 -2.35 13.48 4.14
C ALA A 53 -1.99 12.18 4.83
N LEU A 54 -2.90 11.21 4.74
CA LEU A 54 -2.73 9.87 5.28
C LEU A 54 -3.37 8.87 4.30
N SER A 55 -2.69 7.79 4.03
CA SER A 55 -3.25 6.64 3.32
C SER A 55 -3.61 5.55 4.31
N ILE A 56 -4.83 5.01 4.17
CA ILE A 56 -5.29 3.84 4.89
C ILE A 56 -5.63 2.79 3.84
N LEU A 57 -5.03 1.63 3.95
CA LEU A 57 -5.05 0.62 2.89
C LEU A 57 -5.52 -0.71 3.43
N THR A 58 -6.35 -1.39 2.64
CA THR A 58 -6.70 -2.79 2.86
C THR A 58 -5.83 -3.67 1.97
N VAL A 59 -5.17 -4.65 2.54
CA VAL A 59 -4.39 -5.62 1.77
C VAL A 59 -5.35 -6.54 1.03
N SER A 60 -5.32 -6.50 -0.30
CA SER A 60 -6.16 -7.34 -1.15
C SER A 60 -5.49 -8.67 -1.52
N ASP A 61 -4.20 -8.61 -1.81
CA ASP A 61 -3.45 -9.76 -2.31
C ASP A 61 -2.10 -9.84 -1.61
N SER A 62 -1.57 -11.05 -1.44
CA SER A 62 -0.21 -11.25 -0.94
C SER A 62 0.74 -11.60 -2.08
N MET A 63 1.77 -10.82 -2.25
CA MET A 63 2.84 -11.11 -3.21
C MET A 63 3.78 -12.21 -2.72
N VAL A 64 3.81 -12.43 -1.41
CA VAL A 64 4.67 -13.44 -0.78
C VAL A 64 4.04 -14.82 -0.84
N THR A 65 2.76 -14.95 -0.48
CA THR A 65 2.04 -16.22 -0.45
C THR A 65 1.27 -16.52 -1.72
N GLY A 66 1.04 -15.52 -2.57
CA GLY A 66 0.19 -15.64 -3.74
C GLY A 66 -1.31 -15.64 -3.45
N GLU A 67 -1.71 -15.47 -2.19
CA GLU A 67 -3.12 -15.41 -1.81
C GLU A 67 -3.78 -14.17 -2.40
N LYS A 68 -5.02 -14.36 -2.87
CA LYS A 68 -5.84 -13.28 -3.40
C LYS A 68 -7.18 -13.28 -2.69
N THR A 69 -7.68 -12.09 -2.36
CA THR A 69 -9.01 -11.97 -1.81
C THR A 69 -10.07 -12.06 -2.90
N THR A 70 -11.24 -12.60 -2.53
CA THR A 70 -12.43 -12.55 -3.38
C THR A 70 -13.03 -11.15 -3.39
N ALA A 71 -13.93 -10.87 -4.33
CA ALA A 71 -14.66 -9.60 -4.38
C ALA A 71 -15.46 -9.36 -3.08
N GLU A 72 -16.09 -10.41 -2.54
CA GLU A 72 -16.86 -10.35 -1.29
C GLU A 72 -15.97 -10.02 -0.08
N GLU A 73 -14.82 -10.66 0.02
CA GLU A 73 -13.84 -10.38 1.09
C GLU A 73 -13.35 -8.95 1.02
N ARG A 74 -13.12 -8.42 -0.17
CA ARG A 74 -12.71 -7.01 -0.36
C ARG A 74 -13.78 -6.05 0.10
N GLU A 75 -15.04 -6.29 -0.22
CA GLU A 75 -16.16 -5.44 0.23
C GLU A 75 -16.28 -5.42 1.74
N THR A 76 -16.15 -6.58 2.40
CA THR A 76 -16.19 -6.68 3.86
C THR A 76 -15.01 -5.94 4.51
N SER A 77 -13.82 -6.10 3.96
CA SER A 77 -12.59 -5.43 4.46
C SER A 77 -12.66 -3.92 4.31
N PHE A 78 -13.34 -3.42 3.29
CA PHE A 78 -13.54 -1.98 3.12
C PHE A 78 -14.37 -1.36 4.24
N ALA A 79 -15.35 -2.08 4.77
CA ALA A 79 -16.11 -1.61 5.93
C ALA A 79 -15.21 -1.38 7.14
N ASP A 80 -14.31 -2.30 7.43
CA ASP A 80 -13.33 -2.17 8.51
C ASP A 80 -12.38 -0.98 8.29
N MET A 81 -11.91 -0.78 7.08
CA MET A 81 -11.06 0.35 6.70
C MET A 81 -11.78 1.67 6.93
N ILE A 82 -13.04 1.78 6.55
CA ILE A 82 -13.87 2.97 6.77
C ILE A 82 -14.03 3.24 8.26
N HIS A 83 -14.27 2.22 9.07
CA HIS A 83 -14.34 2.36 10.53
C HIS A 83 -13.06 2.93 11.13
N VAL A 84 -11.91 2.40 10.74
CA VAL A 84 -10.61 2.90 11.18
C VAL A 84 -10.42 4.36 10.76
N ALA A 85 -10.79 4.71 9.53
CA ALA A 85 -10.68 6.08 9.03
C ALA A 85 -11.55 7.05 9.82
N LEU A 86 -12.77 6.67 10.16
CA LEU A 86 -13.70 7.51 10.93
C LEU A 86 -13.26 7.73 12.37
N GLU A 87 -12.53 6.81 12.96
CA GLU A 87 -11.99 6.95 14.32
C GLU A 87 -10.80 7.92 14.39
N ILE A 88 -10.11 8.16 13.28
CA ILE A 88 -8.95 9.06 13.20
C ILE A 88 -9.39 10.53 13.02
N VAL A 89 -10.53 10.74 12.44
CA VAL A 89 -11.05 12.09 12.10
C VAL A 89 -11.63 12.81 13.31
#